data_005cc0e0557626cf966d26072d63f6cd
#
_entry.id   005cc0e0557626cf966d26072d63f6cd
#
_cell.length_a   1.000
_cell.length_b   1.000
_cell.length_c   1.000
_cell.angle_alpha   90.00
_cell.angle_beta   90.00
_cell.angle_gamma   90.00
#
_symmetry.space_group_name_H-M   'P 1'
#
loop_
_entity.id
_entity.type
_entity.pdbx_description
1 polymer ?
#
loop_
_entity_poly.entity_id
_entity_poly.type
_entity_poly.pdbx_seq_one_letter_code
_entity_poly.pdbx_strand_id
1 'polypeptide(L)'
;LEVREGKLPNLFDGTSASLRPSKRTTGGLFSVAAGGIIAALLSPPLTAAEVTFDRLKNAESEPGNWLTNHKTYDAKRFSPLDQINQSNIKNLHVAFVVQLGGTEPGGDKPHAREQSTPLAEDGFLYMTDGWDDVYKIDARDGKKGRIVWKMDPAVDKSTVWLPSNRGVALYGNQVIVLTTDGRVIAMDKDTGKVLWDNNYQVANTDLFTSAPLIVKDMIIVPGSGADIGGRCWLMAIDAKTGKVLWRTYSIPEPGEPGHETWADDHDAWKTGGGAFWYVGAYDPATNLMYWGTGQPTPMFDAEYRPGDNLYTNSTLAIDAETGKIVWYFQYTPNDKFDYDEVGSQMLYDVTINGEPRKVLGHFGRNGFYYTLDRTNGSFISAAQYMKNVNWTKGIDPKTGKPVEYDPAKKLQQYAVSSSRGSGEFDICPDVQGGVNFFPTAFNPSNHLAYGAGIDGCAQLKVDETRMGGPFWNGGVPTRGKRMAGQITAIDMTTGKVTATTQLDYPNYAGVVATAGGLVFSGTLDGTFTAFDDQELKPLWSFNVGAAITAPPISYSVGGKQFIAVHVGGGNPWNIGLLKAAPELQNLEGGSSLFVFALD
;
A
#
# COMPACT_ATOMS: atom_id res chain seq x y z
N LEU A 1 -20.82 -40.42 32.39
CA LEU A 1 -21.94 -40.61 31.46
C LEU A 1 -21.35 -40.88 30.09
N GLU A 2 -21.44 -42.18 29.73
CA GLU A 2 -21.04 -42.72 28.41
C GLU A 2 -21.93 -42.18 27.31
N VAL A 3 -21.35 -41.90 26.16
CA VAL A 3 -22.09 -41.67 24.92
C VAL A 3 -21.63 -42.68 23.88
N ARG A 4 -22.61 -43.46 23.44
CA ARG A 4 -22.53 -44.57 22.47
C ARG A 4 -22.18 -44.07 21.07
N GLU A 5 -21.29 -44.80 20.41
CA GLU A 5 -21.04 -44.76 18.97
C GLU A 5 -22.28 -45.26 18.18
N GLY A 6 -22.68 -44.50 17.18
CA GLY A 6 -23.68 -44.87 16.17
C GLY A 6 -23.07 -44.93 14.78
N LYS A 7 -22.88 -46.12 14.25
CA LYS A 7 -22.50 -46.40 12.85
C LYS A 7 -23.64 -46.05 11.89
N LEU A 8 -23.32 -45.30 10.83
CA LEU A 8 -24.19 -45.17 9.63
C LEU A 8 -23.67 -46.09 8.51
N PRO A 9 -24.58 -46.68 7.69
CA PRO A 9 -24.23 -47.71 6.72
C PRO A 9 -23.79 -47.16 5.36
N ASN A 10 -22.86 -47.89 4.74
CA ASN A 10 -22.44 -47.75 3.35
C ASN A 10 -23.57 -48.15 2.38
N LEU A 11 -23.82 -47.27 1.41
CA LEU A 11 -24.62 -47.58 0.23
C LEU A 11 -23.94 -46.97 -0.97
N PHE A 12 -23.23 -47.77 -1.74
CA PHE A 12 -23.07 -47.65 -3.19
C PHE A 12 -22.30 -48.90 -3.71
N ASP A 13 -23.09 -49.91 -4.08
CA ASP A 13 -22.68 -50.97 -4.99
C ASP A 13 -23.43 -50.74 -6.31
N GLY A 14 -22.79 -50.89 -7.44
CA GLY A 14 -23.49 -50.73 -8.70
C GLY A 14 -22.68 -50.76 -9.98
N THR A 15 -22.10 -51.90 -10.29
CA THR A 15 -21.97 -52.54 -11.62
C THR A 15 -21.64 -51.74 -12.87
N SER A 16 -20.48 -52.05 -13.41
CA SER A 16 -19.97 -51.84 -14.77
C SER A 16 -20.80 -52.56 -15.84
N ALA A 17 -21.14 -51.92 -16.94
CA ALA A 17 -21.60 -52.54 -18.18
C ALA A 17 -20.73 -52.10 -19.35
N SER A 18 -19.98 -53.03 -19.90
CA SER A 18 -19.24 -52.95 -21.13
C SER A 18 -20.13 -53.08 -22.36
N LEU A 19 -19.97 -52.20 -23.36
CA LEU A 19 -20.51 -52.41 -24.68
C LEU A 19 -19.38 -52.32 -25.74
N ARG A 20 -19.18 -53.45 -26.47
CA ARG A 20 -18.27 -53.63 -27.61
C ARG A 20 -18.89 -53.06 -28.90
N PRO A 21 -18.07 -52.72 -29.90
CA PRO A 21 -18.51 -52.09 -31.14
C PRO A 21 -18.94 -53.12 -32.20
N SER A 22 -19.96 -52.80 -32.99
CA SER A 22 -20.33 -53.57 -34.20
C SER A 22 -19.85 -52.83 -35.46
N LYS A 23 -19.12 -53.57 -36.27
CA LYS A 23 -18.78 -53.23 -37.65
C LYS A 23 -20.00 -53.43 -38.57
N ARG A 24 -20.22 -52.53 -39.51
CA ARG A 24 -20.82 -52.86 -40.83
C ARG A 24 -20.23 -51.96 -41.92
N THR A 25 -19.81 -52.64 -42.94
CA THR A 25 -19.25 -52.23 -44.23
C THR A 25 -20.33 -51.94 -45.27
N THR A 26 -19.92 -51.15 -46.26
CA THR A 26 -20.26 -51.05 -47.72
C THR A 26 -20.93 -49.70 -48.05
N GLY A 27 -20.45 -48.96 -49.01
CA GLY A 27 -20.00 -49.01 -50.34
C GLY A 27 -20.41 -47.77 -51.08
N GLY A 28 -19.48 -47.11 -51.71
CA GLY A 28 -19.59 -46.48 -52.99
C GLY A 28 -20.33 -45.17 -53.21
N LEU A 29 -19.68 -44.12 -53.61
CA LEU A 29 -19.69 -43.50 -54.95
C LEU A 29 -19.03 -42.12 -54.96
N PHE A 30 -18.16 -41.91 -55.93
CA PHE A 30 -17.42 -40.66 -56.17
C PHE A 30 -18.32 -39.48 -56.50
N SER A 31 -18.04 -38.32 -55.88
CA SER A 31 -18.35 -37.00 -56.43
C SER A 31 -17.22 -36.05 -56.10
N VAL A 32 -16.50 -35.62 -57.12
CA VAL A 32 -15.47 -34.58 -57.06
C VAL A 32 -16.16 -33.24 -56.89
N ALA A 33 -16.05 -32.65 -55.68
CA ALA A 33 -16.34 -31.25 -55.48
C ALA A 33 -15.05 -30.53 -55.11
N ALA A 34 -14.69 -29.52 -55.90
CA ALA A 34 -13.55 -28.65 -55.66
C ALA A 34 -13.78 -27.85 -54.36
N GLY A 35 -13.17 -28.30 -53.30
CA GLY A 35 -13.18 -27.61 -52.00
C GLY A 35 -12.06 -26.59 -51.96
N GLY A 36 -12.40 -25.31 -52.02
CA GLY A 36 -11.47 -24.24 -51.67
C GLY A 36 -10.97 -24.42 -50.22
N ILE A 37 -9.68 -24.55 -50.07
CA ILE A 37 -9.01 -24.57 -48.77
C ILE A 37 -9.10 -23.13 -48.22
N ILE A 38 -10.06 -22.87 -47.37
CA ILE A 38 -10.04 -21.70 -46.47
C ILE A 38 -8.96 -22.02 -45.43
N ALA A 39 -7.75 -21.52 -45.67
CA ALA A 39 -6.71 -21.47 -44.65
C ALA A 39 -7.26 -20.51 -43.55
N ALA A 40 -7.84 -21.05 -42.50
CA ALA A 40 -8.05 -20.32 -41.28
C ALA A 40 -6.65 -19.90 -40.80
N LEU A 41 -6.32 -18.64 -41.03
CA LEU A 41 -5.21 -17.96 -40.36
C LEU A 41 -5.52 -18.00 -38.87
N LEU A 42 -5.04 -19.03 -38.19
CA LEU A 42 -4.91 -19.03 -36.73
C LEU A 42 -3.94 -17.90 -36.43
N SER A 43 -4.48 -16.72 -36.12
CA SER A 43 -3.68 -15.68 -35.48
C SER A 43 -3.01 -16.33 -34.28
N PRO A 44 -1.68 -16.20 -34.13
CA PRO A 44 -1.02 -16.68 -32.93
C PRO A 44 -1.72 -16.03 -31.73
N PRO A 45 -1.82 -16.73 -30.57
CA PRO A 45 -2.31 -16.10 -29.37
C PRO A 45 -1.48 -14.83 -29.17
N LEU A 46 -2.12 -13.67 -29.05
CA LEU A 46 -1.45 -12.44 -28.64
C LEU A 46 -0.89 -12.74 -27.24
N THR A 47 0.37 -13.09 -27.18
CA THR A 47 1.12 -13.04 -25.92
C THR A 47 1.12 -11.58 -25.50
N ALA A 48 0.65 -11.30 -24.29
CA ALA A 48 0.71 -9.95 -23.73
C ALA A 48 2.15 -9.44 -23.86
N ALA A 49 2.32 -8.19 -24.28
CA ALA A 49 3.64 -7.59 -24.44
C ALA A 49 4.40 -7.64 -23.10
N GLU A 50 5.71 -7.83 -23.14
CA GLU A 50 6.54 -7.81 -21.96
C GLU A 50 6.46 -6.43 -21.25
N VAL A 51 6.41 -6.41 -19.93
CA VAL A 51 6.47 -5.20 -19.14
C VAL A 51 7.93 -4.80 -18.94
N THR A 52 8.47 -4.02 -19.87
CA THR A 52 9.85 -3.55 -19.82
C THR A 52 10.02 -2.34 -18.91
N PHE A 53 11.25 -2.05 -18.49
CA PHE A 53 11.55 -0.82 -17.75
C PHE A 53 11.14 0.44 -18.53
N ASP A 54 11.29 0.44 -19.86
CA ASP A 54 10.87 1.58 -20.69
C ASP A 54 9.35 1.80 -20.65
N ARG A 55 8.53 0.74 -20.64
CA ARG A 55 7.08 0.86 -20.43
C ARG A 55 6.76 1.44 -19.04
N LEU A 56 7.42 0.93 -17.98
CA LEU A 56 7.23 1.41 -16.61
C LEU A 56 7.64 2.89 -16.48
N LYS A 57 8.78 3.27 -17.07
CA LYS A 57 9.28 4.66 -17.06
C LYS A 57 8.34 5.61 -17.82
N ASN A 58 7.72 5.13 -18.88
CA ASN A 58 6.83 5.91 -19.73
C ASN A 58 5.35 5.53 -19.51
N ALA A 59 4.97 5.11 -18.30
CA ALA A 59 3.61 4.64 -17.99
C ALA A 59 2.50 5.66 -18.30
N GLU A 60 2.81 6.95 -18.37
CA GLU A 60 1.88 8.00 -18.81
C GLU A 60 1.48 7.85 -20.29
N SER A 61 2.32 7.24 -21.14
CA SER A 61 2.01 6.97 -22.54
C SER A 61 0.98 5.83 -22.72
N GLU A 62 0.72 5.07 -21.66
CA GLU A 62 -0.25 3.98 -21.63
C GLU A 62 -1.42 4.32 -20.66
N PRO A 63 -2.27 5.29 -20.97
CA PRO A 63 -3.28 5.79 -20.04
C PRO A 63 -4.28 4.71 -19.59
N GLY A 64 -4.55 3.72 -20.42
CA GLY A 64 -5.44 2.60 -20.12
C GLY A 64 -4.86 1.56 -19.17
N ASN A 65 -3.56 1.53 -18.97
CA ASN A 65 -2.86 0.59 -18.12
C ASN A 65 -2.54 1.22 -16.74
N TRP A 66 -2.34 0.39 -15.71
CA TRP A 66 -1.88 0.76 -14.38
C TRP A 66 -0.73 -0.17 -13.98
N LEU A 67 0.49 0.10 -14.47
CA LEU A 67 1.59 -0.87 -14.47
C LEU A 67 2.43 -0.89 -13.18
N THR A 68 2.34 0.14 -12.33
CA THR A 68 3.04 0.21 -11.05
C THR A 68 2.07 0.56 -9.92
N ASN A 69 2.43 0.32 -8.68
CA ASN A 69 1.57 0.60 -7.51
C ASN A 69 1.02 2.03 -7.52
N HIS A 70 1.84 3.01 -7.86
CA HIS A 70 1.47 4.42 -7.89
C HIS A 70 1.05 4.94 -9.27
N LYS A 71 0.80 4.08 -10.25
CA LYS A 71 0.58 4.42 -11.68
C LYS A 71 1.89 4.82 -12.38
N THR A 72 2.67 5.72 -11.79
CA THR A 72 3.91 6.28 -12.30
C THR A 72 4.99 6.28 -11.22
N TYR A 73 6.26 6.36 -11.60
CA TYR A 73 7.38 6.35 -10.66
C TYR A 73 7.43 7.57 -9.71
N ASP A 74 6.83 8.67 -10.11
CA ASP A 74 6.74 9.90 -9.31
C ASP A 74 5.59 9.91 -8.29
N ALA A 75 4.93 8.78 -8.10
CA ALA A 75 3.88 8.55 -7.12
C ALA A 75 2.65 9.48 -7.23
N LYS A 76 2.30 9.93 -8.44
CA LYS A 76 1.17 10.83 -8.65
C LYS A 76 -0.20 10.19 -8.46
N ARG A 77 -0.36 8.88 -8.70
CA ARG A 77 -1.67 8.19 -8.69
C ARG A 77 -2.76 8.97 -9.44
N PHE A 78 -2.39 9.52 -10.57
CA PHE A 78 -3.27 10.27 -11.48
C PHE A 78 -3.56 9.46 -12.73
N SER A 79 -4.84 9.37 -13.11
CA SER A 79 -5.26 8.78 -14.38
C SER A 79 -5.63 9.87 -15.36
N PRO A 80 -5.03 9.90 -16.57
CA PRO A 80 -5.39 10.86 -17.61
C PRO A 80 -6.71 10.52 -18.33
N LEU A 81 -7.40 9.45 -17.91
CA LEU A 81 -8.72 9.08 -18.44
C LEU A 81 -9.80 10.02 -17.88
N ASP A 82 -10.72 10.48 -18.75
CA ASP A 82 -11.74 11.50 -18.48
C ASP A 82 -13.17 11.11 -18.90
N GLN A 83 -13.37 9.89 -19.39
CA GLN A 83 -14.72 9.44 -19.78
C GLN A 83 -15.68 9.43 -18.58
N ILE A 84 -15.20 9.01 -17.40
CA ILE A 84 -15.92 9.15 -16.13
C ILE A 84 -15.55 10.54 -15.59
N ASN A 85 -16.52 11.45 -15.51
CA ASN A 85 -16.29 12.84 -15.15
C ASN A 85 -17.45 13.43 -14.34
N GLN A 86 -17.32 14.66 -13.88
CA GLN A 86 -18.30 15.31 -13.02
C GLN A 86 -19.71 15.38 -13.64
N SER A 87 -19.83 15.46 -14.97
CA SER A 87 -21.13 15.57 -15.64
C SER A 87 -21.93 14.27 -15.69
N ASN A 88 -21.25 13.12 -15.64
CA ASN A 88 -21.85 11.80 -15.80
C ASN A 88 -21.65 10.85 -14.61
N ILE A 89 -20.92 11.27 -13.59
CA ILE A 89 -20.59 10.42 -12.41
C ILE A 89 -21.83 9.80 -11.74
N LYS A 90 -22.97 10.45 -11.80
CA LYS A 90 -24.23 9.95 -11.22
C LYS A 90 -24.73 8.66 -11.87
N ASN A 91 -24.25 8.36 -13.07
CA ASN A 91 -24.56 7.13 -13.80
C ASN A 91 -23.54 6.01 -13.56
N LEU A 92 -22.52 6.25 -12.72
CA LEU A 92 -21.53 5.24 -12.38
C LEU A 92 -22.21 4.10 -11.59
N HIS A 93 -21.99 2.88 -12.04
CA HIS A 93 -22.57 1.69 -11.41
C HIS A 93 -21.58 0.53 -11.38
N VAL A 94 -21.87 -0.50 -10.60
CA VAL A 94 -21.06 -1.73 -10.54
C VAL A 94 -21.20 -2.47 -11.87
N ALA A 95 -20.09 -2.59 -12.60
CA ALA A 95 -20.03 -3.36 -13.84
C ALA A 95 -19.95 -4.87 -13.54
N PHE A 96 -19.09 -5.22 -12.59
CA PHE A 96 -18.96 -6.59 -12.08
C PHE A 96 -18.21 -6.64 -10.75
N VAL A 97 -18.29 -7.79 -10.08
CA VAL A 97 -17.55 -8.11 -8.85
C VAL A 97 -16.85 -9.45 -9.04
N VAL A 98 -15.60 -9.54 -8.54
CA VAL A 98 -14.87 -10.81 -8.47
C VAL A 98 -14.62 -11.13 -7.00
N GLN A 99 -15.10 -12.27 -6.54
CA GLN A 99 -14.81 -12.78 -5.20
C GLN A 99 -13.40 -13.35 -5.16
N LEU A 100 -12.66 -13.00 -4.12
CA LEU A 100 -11.30 -13.47 -3.85
C LEU A 100 -11.31 -14.33 -2.58
N GLY A 101 -10.15 -14.89 -2.23
CA GLY A 101 -9.93 -15.57 -0.95
C GLY A 101 -9.22 -14.67 0.07
N GLY A 102 -8.52 -15.30 1.02
CA GLY A 102 -7.59 -14.58 1.90
C GLY A 102 -8.21 -13.99 3.17
N THR A 103 -9.47 -14.27 3.45
CA THR A 103 -10.17 -13.73 4.62
C THR A 103 -10.17 -14.66 5.83
N GLU A 104 -9.73 -15.89 5.67
CA GLU A 104 -9.71 -16.86 6.76
C GLU A 104 -8.70 -16.44 7.84
N PRO A 105 -9.06 -16.57 9.12
CA PRO A 105 -8.11 -16.36 10.19
C PRO A 105 -7.00 -17.41 10.15
N GLY A 106 -5.78 -17.04 10.44
CA GLY A 106 -4.65 -17.96 10.61
C GLY A 106 -4.63 -18.58 12.01
N GLY A 107 -5.62 -19.39 12.39
CA GLY A 107 -5.77 -19.89 13.76
C GLY A 107 -6.13 -18.75 14.73
N ASP A 108 -5.31 -18.54 15.78
CA ASP A 108 -5.48 -17.44 16.74
C ASP A 108 -5.03 -16.07 16.20
N LYS A 109 -4.62 -16.00 14.94
CA LYS A 109 -4.12 -14.77 14.30
C LYS A 109 -5.28 -13.89 13.81
N PRO A 110 -5.04 -12.59 13.67
CA PRO A 110 -6.03 -11.68 13.12
C PRO A 110 -6.38 -12.03 11.67
N HIS A 111 -7.57 -11.64 11.25
CA HIS A 111 -7.97 -11.72 9.85
C HIS A 111 -6.99 -10.94 8.96
N ALA A 112 -6.80 -11.42 7.74
CA ALA A 112 -5.97 -10.77 6.75
C ALA A 112 -6.50 -9.38 6.36
N ARG A 113 -5.60 -8.51 5.93
CA ARG A 113 -5.88 -7.13 5.53
C ARG A 113 -5.87 -7.03 4.02
N GLU A 114 -6.99 -6.63 3.45
CA GLU A 114 -7.14 -6.47 2.01
C GLU A 114 -6.65 -5.07 1.59
N GLN A 115 -5.33 -4.93 1.34
CA GLN A 115 -4.67 -3.64 1.09
C GLN A 115 -4.00 -3.55 -0.30
N SER A 116 -4.23 -4.53 -1.16
CA SER A 116 -3.59 -4.63 -2.46
C SER A 116 -4.06 -3.53 -3.42
N THR A 117 -3.11 -2.82 -4.03
CA THR A 117 -3.36 -2.01 -5.23
C THR A 117 -3.44 -2.95 -6.43
N PRO A 118 -4.58 -3.08 -7.13
CA PRO A 118 -4.62 -3.82 -8.38
C PRO A 118 -3.72 -3.18 -9.44
N LEU A 119 -2.97 -3.97 -10.19
CA LEU A 119 -2.30 -3.52 -11.42
C LEU A 119 -3.15 -3.90 -12.62
N ALA A 120 -3.16 -3.08 -13.65
CA ALA A 120 -3.90 -3.31 -14.87
C ALA A 120 -2.97 -3.29 -16.09
N GLU A 121 -2.98 -4.36 -16.87
CA GLU A 121 -2.28 -4.45 -18.15
C GLU A 121 -3.20 -5.06 -19.21
N ASP A 122 -3.53 -4.29 -20.24
CA ASP A 122 -4.34 -4.71 -21.40
C ASP A 122 -5.66 -5.41 -21.00
N GLY A 123 -6.29 -4.92 -19.93
CA GLY A 123 -7.54 -5.44 -19.40
C GLY A 123 -7.42 -6.69 -18.51
N PHE A 124 -6.20 -7.14 -18.21
CA PHE A 124 -5.94 -8.07 -17.11
C PHE A 124 -5.63 -7.30 -15.83
N LEU A 125 -6.15 -7.79 -14.72
CA LEU A 125 -5.86 -7.24 -13.40
C LEU A 125 -5.02 -8.24 -12.61
N TYR A 126 -4.01 -7.73 -11.91
CA TYR A 126 -3.08 -8.51 -11.08
C TYR A 126 -3.11 -7.93 -9.67
N MET A 127 -3.29 -8.77 -8.67
CA MET A 127 -3.39 -8.32 -7.27
C MET A 127 -3.14 -9.46 -6.30
N THR A 128 -3.04 -9.12 -5.03
CA THR A 128 -2.95 -10.08 -3.93
C THR A 128 -4.17 -10.00 -3.02
N ASP A 129 -4.40 -11.03 -2.23
CA ASP A 129 -5.15 -10.92 -0.98
C ASP A 129 -4.21 -10.70 0.23
N GLY A 130 -4.78 -10.68 1.41
CA GLY A 130 -4.00 -10.39 2.62
C GLY A 130 -3.14 -11.54 3.13
N TRP A 131 -3.28 -12.76 2.59
CA TRP A 131 -2.43 -13.92 2.84
C TRP A 131 -1.43 -14.21 1.73
N ASP A 132 -1.16 -13.20 0.89
CA ASP A 132 -0.17 -13.22 -0.18
C ASP A 132 -0.56 -14.05 -1.42
N ASP A 133 -1.78 -14.59 -1.48
CA ASP A 133 -2.27 -15.25 -2.68
C ASP A 133 -2.30 -14.26 -3.85
N VAL A 134 -1.80 -14.67 -5.01
CA VAL A 134 -1.72 -13.83 -6.20
C VAL A 134 -2.78 -14.24 -7.22
N TYR A 135 -3.45 -13.24 -7.78
CA TYR A 135 -4.52 -13.43 -8.77
C TYR A 135 -4.21 -12.72 -10.07
N LYS A 136 -4.47 -13.41 -11.21
CA LYS A 136 -4.67 -12.79 -12.51
C LYS A 136 -6.15 -12.87 -12.87
N ILE A 137 -6.75 -11.74 -13.18
CA ILE A 137 -8.18 -11.61 -13.48
C ILE A 137 -8.33 -11.08 -14.92
N ASP A 138 -9.07 -11.78 -15.76
CA ASP A 138 -9.45 -11.32 -17.09
C ASP A 138 -10.70 -10.42 -16.97
N ALA A 139 -10.52 -9.13 -17.19
CA ALA A 139 -11.55 -8.10 -17.16
C ALA A 139 -11.85 -7.49 -18.55
N ARG A 140 -11.31 -8.09 -19.63
CA ARG A 140 -11.36 -7.54 -21.00
C ARG A 140 -12.75 -7.44 -21.59
N ASP A 141 -13.70 -8.24 -21.11
CA ASP A 141 -15.09 -8.17 -21.59
C ASP A 141 -15.84 -6.94 -21.01
N GLY A 142 -15.33 -6.34 -19.92
CA GLY A 142 -15.88 -5.13 -19.29
C GLY A 142 -17.21 -5.32 -18.55
N LYS A 143 -17.80 -6.53 -18.57
CA LYS A 143 -19.07 -6.87 -17.90
C LYS A 143 -18.93 -7.97 -16.89
N LYS A 144 -17.82 -8.69 -16.90
CA LYS A 144 -17.48 -9.75 -15.95
C LYS A 144 -15.97 -9.82 -15.77
N GLY A 145 -15.53 -10.21 -14.55
CA GLY A 145 -14.18 -10.60 -14.25
C GLY A 145 -14.09 -12.11 -14.09
N ARG A 146 -13.02 -12.72 -14.57
CA ARG A 146 -12.77 -14.15 -14.42
C ARG A 146 -11.34 -14.36 -13.92
N ILE A 147 -11.17 -15.05 -12.80
CA ILE A 147 -9.86 -15.50 -12.34
C ILE A 147 -9.27 -16.44 -13.41
N VAL A 148 -8.15 -16.05 -14.00
CA VAL A 148 -7.42 -16.84 -15.00
C VAL A 148 -6.58 -17.88 -14.28
N TRP A 149 -5.85 -17.44 -13.26
CA TRP A 149 -5.08 -18.27 -12.35
C TRP A 149 -5.00 -17.61 -10.96
N LYS A 150 -4.80 -18.45 -9.97
CA LYS A 150 -4.46 -18.10 -8.60
C LYS A 150 -3.20 -18.86 -8.22
N MET A 151 -2.24 -18.20 -7.56
CA MET A 151 -1.07 -18.84 -6.95
C MET A 151 -1.13 -18.61 -5.44
N ASP A 152 -1.13 -19.71 -4.68
CA ASP A 152 -1.02 -19.72 -3.22
C ASP A 152 0.46 -19.94 -2.86
N PRO A 153 1.13 -18.98 -2.19
CA PRO A 153 2.52 -19.12 -1.77
C PRO A 153 2.69 -20.09 -0.60
N ALA A 154 1.62 -20.62 -0.06
CA ALA A 154 1.60 -21.52 1.10
C ALA A 154 2.36 -20.92 2.31
N VAL A 155 2.07 -19.66 2.63
CA VAL A 155 2.65 -18.97 3.78
C VAL A 155 2.31 -19.70 5.08
N ASP A 156 3.29 -19.91 5.95
CA ASP A 156 3.02 -20.44 7.29
C ASP A 156 2.30 -19.39 8.14
N LYS A 157 0.98 -19.46 8.14
CA LYS A 157 0.11 -18.52 8.87
C LYS A 157 0.41 -18.45 10.37
N SER A 158 1.05 -19.48 10.96
CA SER A 158 1.40 -19.50 12.38
C SER A 158 2.54 -18.54 12.74
N THR A 159 3.39 -18.21 11.77
CA THR A 159 4.55 -17.30 11.95
C THR A 159 4.24 -15.86 11.59
N VAL A 160 3.16 -15.60 10.85
CA VAL A 160 2.81 -14.27 10.36
C VAL A 160 2.04 -13.49 11.43
N TRP A 161 2.52 -12.30 11.75
CA TRP A 161 1.93 -11.42 12.75
C TRP A 161 1.01 -10.35 12.15
N LEU A 162 1.33 -9.90 10.94
CA LEU A 162 0.60 -8.86 10.23
C LEU A 162 0.26 -9.37 8.83
N PRO A 163 -0.78 -10.24 8.69
CA PRO A 163 -1.19 -10.72 7.38
C PRO A 163 -1.72 -9.54 6.55
N SER A 164 -0.88 -9.05 5.67
CA SER A 164 -1.14 -7.84 4.88
C SER A 164 -0.22 -7.81 3.67
N ASN A 165 -0.79 -7.68 2.49
CA ASN A 165 -0.05 -7.52 1.25
C ASN A 165 -0.59 -6.33 0.45
N ARG A 166 0.31 -5.53 -0.14
CA ARG A 166 -0.07 -4.30 -0.86
C ARG A 166 0.07 -4.41 -2.37
N GLY A 167 0.27 -5.63 -2.87
CA GLY A 167 0.21 -5.94 -4.29
C GLY A 167 1.48 -6.51 -4.88
N VAL A 168 1.51 -6.57 -6.19
CA VAL A 168 2.57 -7.19 -6.99
C VAL A 168 3.32 -6.15 -7.82
N ALA A 169 4.42 -6.58 -8.46
CA ALA A 169 5.02 -5.85 -9.58
C ALA A 169 5.00 -6.71 -10.85
N LEU A 170 4.99 -6.03 -12.00
CA LEU A 170 5.08 -6.65 -13.32
C LEU A 170 6.44 -6.32 -13.93
N TYR A 171 7.17 -7.33 -14.42
CA TYR A 171 8.44 -7.14 -15.12
C TYR A 171 8.73 -8.26 -16.12
N GLY A 172 9.05 -7.93 -17.37
CA GLY A 172 9.17 -8.90 -18.45
C GLY A 172 7.86 -9.66 -18.65
N ASN A 173 7.92 -10.98 -18.61
CA ASN A 173 6.77 -11.88 -18.55
C ASN A 173 6.56 -12.45 -17.13
N GLN A 174 6.83 -11.65 -16.08
CA GLN A 174 6.75 -12.08 -14.69
C GLN A 174 5.75 -11.25 -13.89
N VAL A 175 5.11 -11.89 -12.92
CA VAL A 175 4.44 -11.29 -11.79
C VAL A 175 5.29 -11.58 -10.55
N ILE A 176 5.62 -10.56 -9.77
CA ILE A 176 6.51 -10.66 -8.62
C ILE A 176 5.76 -10.25 -7.37
N VAL A 177 5.78 -11.10 -6.36
CA VAL A 177 5.16 -10.85 -5.06
C VAL A 177 6.21 -10.93 -3.94
N LEU A 178 6.03 -10.11 -2.93
CA LEU A 178 6.72 -10.19 -1.64
C LEU A 178 5.78 -10.86 -0.64
N THR A 179 6.27 -11.80 0.15
CA THR A 179 5.42 -12.53 1.09
C THR A 179 5.71 -12.14 2.54
N THR A 180 4.72 -12.30 3.38
CA THR A 180 4.80 -11.94 4.81
C THR A 180 5.74 -12.85 5.61
N ASP A 181 6.19 -13.98 5.02
CA ASP A 181 7.24 -14.86 5.57
C ASP A 181 8.64 -14.60 4.99
N GLY A 182 8.85 -13.43 4.35
CA GLY A 182 10.16 -12.94 3.93
C GLY A 182 10.70 -13.52 2.61
N ARG A 183 9.81 -14.06 1.75
CA ARG A 183 10.19 -14.55 0.41
C ARG A 183 9.87 -13.54 -0.68
N VAL A 184 10.59 -13.64 -1.77
CA VAL A 184 10.28 -13.00 -3.06
C VAL A 184 10.01 -14.12 -4.05
N ILE A 185 8.83 -14.09 -4.66
CA ILE A 185 8.38 -15.12 -5.59
C ILE A 185 8.09 -14.48 -6.94
N ALA A 186 8.69 -15.02 -8.00
CA ALA A 186 8.36 -14.64 -9.37
C ALA A 186 7.59 -15.76 -10.07
N MET A 187 6.54 -15.37 -10.77
CA MET A 187 5.64 -16.26 -11.49
C MET A 187 5.61 -15.87 -12.97
N ASP A 188 5.41 -16.85 -13.82
CA ASP A 188 5.07 -16.62 -15.23
C ASP A 188 3.71 -15.90 -15.32
N LYS A 189 3.70 -14.76 -15.97
CA LYS A 189 2.54 -13.85 -16.06
C LYS A 189 1.32 -14.50 -16.73
N ASP A 190 1.54 -15.43 -17.65
CA ASP A 190 0.44 -16.07 -18.40
C ASP A 190 -0.18 -17.25 -17.66
N THR A 191 0.64 -18.01 -16.97
CA THR A 191 0.22 -19.30 -16.37
C THR A 191 0.13 -19.30 -14.85
N GLY A 192 0.72 -18.31 -14.15
CA GLY A 192 0.84 -18.29 -12.70
C GLY A 192 1.85 -19.29 -12.14
N LYS A 193 2.60 -20.00 -13.01
CA LYS A 193 3.58 -20.97 -12.56
C LYS A 193 4.77 -20.27 -11.91
N VAL A 194 5.16 -20.71 -10.71
CA VAL A 194 6.35 -20.21 -10.02
C VAL A 194 7.60 -20.51 -10.87
N LEU A 195 8.37 -19.46 -11.15
CA LEU A 195 9.64 -19.50 -11.85
C LEU A 195 10.80 -19.63 -10.87
N TRP A 196 10.75 -18.87 -9.80
CA TRP A 196 11.66 -18.94 -8.66
C TRP A 196 11.01 -18.40 -7.38
N ASP A 197 11.50 -18.90 -6.24
CA ASP A 197 11.04 -18.58 -4.90
C ASP A 197 12.26 -18.57 -3.96
N ASN A 198 12.60 -17.40 -3.42
CA ASN A 198 13.78 -17.22 -2.59
C ASN A 198 13.43 -16.50 -1.28
N ASN A 199 13.96 -17.02 -0.18
CA ASN A 199 13.86 -16.36 1.13
C ASN A 199 15.04 -15.40 1.32
N TYR A 200 14.75 -14.16 1.78
CA TYR A 200 15.73 -13.10 1.99
C TYR A 200 15.81 -12.60 3.42
N GLN A 201 15.14 -13.26 4.35
CA GLN A 201 15.25 -12.92 5.77
C GLN A 201 16.69 -13.03 6.26
N VAL A 202 17.13 -12.08 7.06
CA VAL A 202 18.38 -12.12 7.84
C VAL A 202 18.10 -12.29 9.33
N ALA A 203 16.88 -11.97 9.75
CA ALA A 203 16.37 -12.17 11.09
C ALA A 203 14.92 -12.69 11.04
N ASN A 204 14.47 -13.34 12.09
CA ASN A 204 13.08 -13.82 12.22
C ASN A 204 12.05 -12.69 12.37
N THR A 205 12.51 -11.46 12.52
CA THR A 205 11.69 -10.25 12.52
C THR A 205 11.46 -9.69 11.11
N ASP A 206 12.18 -10.17 10.09
CA ASP A 206 12.05 -9.66 8.73
C ASP A 206 10.80 -10.25 8.07
N LEU A 207 9.96 -9.38 7.57
CA LEU A 207 8.75 -9.72 6.82
C LEU A 207 8.51 -8.67 5.73
N PHE A 208 7.67 -8.99 4.74
CA PHE A 208 7.37 -8.06 3.66
C PHE A 208 5.85 -7.86 3.57
N THR A 209 5.41 -6.60 3.65
CA THR A 209 3.99 -6.23 3.56
C THR A 209 3.71 -5.25 2.42
N SER A 210 4.76 -4.84 1.71
CA SER A 210 4.71 -3.89 0.59
C SER A 210 4.59 -4.61 -0.75
N ALA A 211 4.21 -3.89 -1.79
CA ALA A 211 4.51 -4.30 -3.16
C ALA A 211 5.99 -4.01 -3.48
N PRO A 212 6.65 -4.82 -4.34
CA PRO A 212 7.98 -4.50 -4.84
C PRO A 212 7.93 -3.33 -5.83
N LEU A 213 9.05 -2.61 -5.96
CA LEU A 213 9.25 -1.59 -7.00
C LEU A 213 10.29 -2.08 -8.01
N ILE A 214 9.97 -2.03 -9.29
CA ILE A 214 10.95 -2.34 -10.34
C ILE A 214 11.72 -1.07 -10.69
N VAL A 215 13.04 -1.13 -10.65
CA VAL A 215 13.93 -0.04 -11.10
C VAL A 215 14.99 -0.62 -12.02
N LYS A 216 14.95 -0.28 -13.32
CA LYS A 216 15.78 -0.91 -14.34
C LYS A 216 15.57 -2.45 -14.35
N ASP A 217 16.62 -3.23 -14.23
CA ASP A 217 16.60 -4.69 -14.10
C ASP A 217 16.64 -5.17 -12.63
N MET A 218 16.22 -4.32 -11.70
CA MET A 218 16.23 -4.62 -10.26
C MET A 218 14.83 -4.67 -9.68
N ILE A 219 14.63 -5.59 -8.75
CA ILE A 219 13.48 -5.62 -7.85
C ILE A 219 13.92 -4.99 -6.53
N ILE A 220 13.29 -3.88 -6.16
CA ILE A 220 13.52 -3.23 -4.88
C ILE A 220 12.55 -3.81 -3.86
N VAL A 221 13.10 -4.34 -2.78
CA VAL A 221 12.39 -5.08 -1.73
C VAL A 221 12.44 -4.27 -0.43
N PRO A 222 11.32 -3.67 0.00
CA PRO A 222 11.23 -2.95 1.26
C PRO A 222 10.93 -3.89 2.43
N GLY A 223 11.80 -3.88 3.44
CA GLY A 223 11.68 -4.68 4.64
C GLY A 223 10.77 -4.05 5.70
N SER A 224 9.99 -4.89 6.34
CA SER A 224 9.11 -4.58 7.48
C SER A 224 9.58 -5.32 8.73
N GLY A 225 8.90 -5.12 9.90
CA GLY A 225 9.20 -5.82 11.14
C GLY A 225 9.63 -4.91 12.29
N ALA A 226 9.57 -3.59 12.11
CA ALA A 226 9.89 -2.61 13.17
C ALA A 226 9.09 -2.87 14.44
N ASP A 227 7.79 -3.10 14.35
CA ASP A 227 6.85 -3.31 15.46
C ASP A 227 7.27 -4.45 16.40
N ILE A 228 8.04 -5.39 15.91
CA ILE A 228 8.51 -6.56 16.65
C ILE A 228 10.02 -6.51 16.97
N GLY A 229 10.64 -5.32 16.84
CA GLY A 229 12.04 -5.08 17.15
C GLY A 229 13.00 -5.48 16.04
N GLY A 230 12.56 -5.45 14.79
CA GLY A 230 13.44 -5.61 13.62
C GLY A 230 14.28 -4.36 13.37
N ARG A 231 15.53 -4.54 12.95
CA ARG A 231 16.35 -3.50 12.32
C ARG A 231 16.11 -3.56 10.82
N CYS A 232 15.24 -2.67 10.32
CA CYS A 232 14.69 -2.80 8.98
C CYS A 232 15.63 -2.28 7.89
N TRP A 233 15.41 -2.76 6.66
CA TRP A 233 16.29 -2.51 5.53
C TRP A 233 15.51 -2.41 4.21
N LEU A 234 16.13 -1.77 3.21
CA LEU A 234 15.76 -1.77 1.81
C LEU A 234 16.81 -2.55 1.01
N MET A 235 16.38 -3.37 0.04
CA MET A 235 17.29 -4.23 -0.71
C MET A 235 16.97 -4.15 -2.21
N ALA A 236 18.00 -4.23 -3.04
CA ALA A 236 17.85 -4.52 -4.47
C ALA A 236 18.32 -5.94 -4.78
N ILE A 237 17.54 -6.63 -5.58
CA ILE A 237 17.90 -7.91 -6.17
C ILE A 237 17.84 -7.82 -7.69
N ASP A 238 18.72 -8.53 -8.37
CA ASP A 238 18.70 -8.68 -9.82
C ASP A 238 17.44 -9.46 -10.23
N ALA A 239 16.62 -8.89 -11.10
CA ALA A 239 15.31 -9.43 -11.45
C ALA A 239 15.39 -10.78 -12.22
N LYS A 240 16.53 -11.11 -12.84
CA LYS A 240 16.73 -12.36 -13.61
C LYS A 240 17.25 -13.49 -12.74
N THR A 241 18.16 -13.16 -11.82
CA THR A 241 18.93 -14.16 -11.06
C THR A 241 18.50 -14.28 -9.60
N GLY A 242 17.75 -13.31 -9.07
CA GLY A 242 17.40 -13.20 -7.64
C GLY A 242 18.61 -12.87 -6.75
N LYS A 243 19.77 -12.52 -7.32
CA LYS A 243 20.97 -12.20 -6.53
C LYS A 243 20.81 -10.83 -5.86
N VAL A 244 21.14 -10.76 -4.55
CA VAL A 244 21.23 -9.48 -3.83
C VAL A 244 22.36 -8.65 -4.43
N LEU A 245 22.02 -7.42 -4.82
CA LEU A 245 22.95 -6.41 -5.35
C LEU A 245 23.46 -5.51 -4.23
N TRP A 246 22.55 -5.02 -3.40
CA TRP A 246 22.86 -4.24 -2.22
C TRP A 246 21.73 -4.35 -1.17
N ARG A 247 22.05 -4.03 0.09
CA ARG A 247 21.10 -3.90 1.20
C ARG A 247 21.48 -2.70 2.04
N THR A 248 20.53 -1.83 2.36
CA THR A 248 20.71 -0.60 3.14
C THR A 248 19.80 -0.63 4.33
N TYR A 249 20.36 -0.54 5.52
CA TYR A 249 19.61 -0.43 6.76
C TYR A 249 19.19 1.01 7.01
N SER A 250 17.98 1.21 7.51
CA SER A 250 17.51 2.53 7.97
C SER A 250 18.18 2.97 9.26
N ILE A 251 18.63 2.02 10.07
CA ILE A 251 19.32 2.30 11.33
C ILE A 251 20.81 2.05 11.14
N PRO A 252 21.68 3.07 11.30
CA PRO A 252 23.10 2.93 11.06
C PRO A 252 23.83 2.12 12.15
N GLU A 253 24.89 1.42 11.74
CA GLU A 253 25.81 0.70 12.64
C GLU A 253 26.86 1.65 13.25
N PRO A 254 27.55 1.20 14.34
CA PRO A 254 28.68 1.94 14.87
C PRO A 254 29.71 2.32 13.80
N GLY A 255 30.00 3.61 13.68
CA GLY A 255 30.91 4.17 12.68
C GLY A 255 30.25 4.63 11.39
N GLU A 256 28.98 4.34 11.18
CA GLU A 256 28.19 4.90 10.07
C GLU A 256 27.60 6.28 10.45
N PRO A 257 27.44 7.20 9.47
CA PRO A 257 26.80 8.48 9.73
C PRO A 257 25.38 8.32 10.31
N GLY A 258 25.06 9.05 11.37
CA GLY A 258 23.77 9.01 12.05
C GLY A 258 23.73 8.05 13.24
N HIS A 259 24.70 7.14 13.41
CA HIS A 259 24.74 6.23 14.56
C HIS A 259 24.82 6.97 15.90
N GLU A 260 25.51 8.11 15.95
CA GLU A 260 25.65 8.96 17.13
C GLU A 260 24.30 9.48 17.68
N THR A 261 23.24 9.39 16.88
CA THR A 261 21.88 9.76 17.30
C THR A 261 21.13 8.66 18.06
N TRP A 262 21.76 7.52 18.23
CA TRP A 262 21.37 6.42 19.10
C TRP A 262 22.23 6.50 20.35
N ALA A 263 21.83 7.33 21.31
CA ALA A 263 22.69 7.81 22.40
C ALA A 263 22.50 7.01 23.71
N ASP A 264 22.00 5.77 23.62
CA ASP A 264 21.91 4.79 24.71
C ASP A 264 23.25 4.09 24.97
N ASP A 265 23.28 3.20 26.00
CA ASP A 265 24.44 2.42 26.41
C ASP A 265 24.23 0.90 26.30
N HIS A 266 23.16 0.45 25.63
CA HIS A 266 22.75 -0.94 25.53
C HIS A 266 22.38 -1.40 24.11
N ASP A 267 22.88 -0.69 23.10
CA ASP A 267 22.73 -1.04 21.68
C ASP A 267 21.27 -1.09 21.20
N ALA A 268 20.42 -0.13 21.57
CA ALA A 268 19.03 -0.04 21.13
C ALA A 268 18.89 -0.01 19.59
N TRP A 269 19.91 0.48 18.88
CA TRP A 269 19.98 0.49 17.43
C TRP A 269 19.83 -0.91 16.78
N LYS A 270 20.21 -1.99 17.47
CA LYS A 270 20.11 -3.37 16.96
C LYS A 270 18.67 -3.82 16.73
N THR A 271 17.74 -3.20 17.44
CA THR A 271 16.30 -3.47 17.36
C THR A 271 15.52 -2.19 17.03
N GLY A 272 16.19 -1.24 16.37
CA GLY A 272 15.77 0.17 16.30
C GLY A 272 14.57 0.49 15.42
N GLY A 273 14.00 -0.45 14.69
CA GLY A 273 12.83 -0.22 13.85
C GLY A 273 13.16 0.35 12.47
N GLY A 274 12.53 1.46 12.11
CA GLY A 274 12.77 2.20 10.87
C GLY A 274 12.35 1.46 9.60
N ALA A 275 11.19 0.79 9.59
CA ALA A 275 10.73 -0.05 8.49
C ALA A 275 10.42 0.74 7.19
N PHE A 276 10.66 0.10 6.04
CA PHE A 276 10.33 0.59 4.70
C PHE A 276 9.04 -0.04 4.16
N TRP A 277 8.05 -0.22 4.98
CA TRP A 277 6.92 -1.11 4.74
C TRP A 277 5.86 -0.63 3.73
N TYR A 278 6.18 0.42 2.94
CA TYR A 278 5.37 0.88 1.81
C TYR A 278 6.23 1.14 0.57
N VAL A 279 5.58 1.42 -0.58
CA VAL A 279 6.26 1.60 -1.87
C VAL A 279 6.82 3.01 -1.99
N GLY A 280 8.08 3.13 -2.38
CA GLY A 280 8.73 4.42 -2.65
C GLY A 280 8.45 4.98 -4.04
N ALA A 281 9.02 6.15 -4.31
CA ALA A 281 9.07 6.80 -5.62
C ALA A 281 10.46 6.68 -6.26
N TYR A 282 10.55 6.89 -7.58
CA TYR A 282 11.81 6.85 -8.31
C TYR A 282 11.88 7.99 -9.33
N ASP A 283 12.99 8.70 -9.40
CA ASP A 283 13.28 9.70 -10.44
C ASP A 283 14.31 9.13 -11.42
N PRO A 284 13.88 8.68 -12.62
CA PRO A 284 14.80 8.13 -13.62
C PRO A 284 15.86 9.14 -14.09
N ALA A 285 15.61 10.44 -13.99
CA ALA A 285 16.53 11.48 -14.46
C ALA A 285 17.74 11.64 -13.53
N THR A 286 17.55 11.42 -12.24
CA THR A 286 18.60 11.54 -11.22
C THR A 286 19.11 10.17 -10.74
N ASN A 287 18.43 9.09 -11.09
CA ASN A 287 18.64 7.73 -10.58
C ASN A 287 18.47 7.63 -9.05
N LEU A 288 17.63 8.49 -8.47
CA LEU A 288 17.33 8.48 -7.05
C LEU A 288 15.96 7.85 -6.77
N MET A 289 15.93 6.99 -5.77
CA MET A 289 14.71 6.51 -5.13
C MET A 289 14.42 7.35 -3.90
N TYR A 290 13.13 7.57 -3.62
CA TYR A 290 12.69 8.31 -2.43
C TYR A 290 11.81 7.39 -1.60
N TRP A 291 12.24 7.15 -0.37
CA TRP A 291 11.57 6.19 0.50
C TRP A 291 11.33 6.76 1.89
N GLY A 292 10.13 6.56 2.41
CA GLY A 292 9.82 6.91 3.80
C GLY A 292 10.22 5.78 4.75
N THR A 293 10.60 6.14 5.97
CA THR A 293 10.92 5.20 7.04
C THR A 293 9.92 5.29 8.18
N GLY A 294 9.70 4.16 8.84
CA GLY A 294 8.82 4.02 9.97
C GLY A 294 9.42 4.49 11.29
N GLN A 295 8.65 4.27 12.35
CA GLN A 295 8.97 4.64 13.72
C GLN A 295 10.22 3.93 14.28
N PRO A 296 10.85 4.50 15.29
CA PRO A 296 11.85 3.78 16.09
C PRO A 296 11.18 2.80 17.06
N THR A 297 11.90 1.76 17.49
CA THR A 297 11.41 0.74 18.43
C THR A 297 12.21 0.74 19.73
N PRO A 298 11.56 0.67 20.92
CA PRO A 298 10.10 0.64 21.18
C PRO A 298 9.39 1.93 20.76
N MET A 299 8.15 1.82 20.26
CA MET A 299 7.42 2.92 19.58
C MET A 299 7.27 4.16 20.47
N PHE A 300 6.80 3.99 21.71
CA PHE A 300 6.39 5.10 22.58
C PHE A 300 7.44 5.45 23.66
N ASP A 301 8.35 4.55 23.96
CA ASP A 301 9.33 4.71 25.03
C ASP A 301 10.67 5.24 24.51
N ALA A 302 10.76 6.55 24.34
CA ALA A 302 12.00 7.19 23.92
C ALA A 302 13.11 7.17 24.98
N GLU A 303 12.80 6.95 26.25
CA GLU A 303 13.80 6.85 27.32
C GLU A 303 14.65 5.57 27.19
N TYR A 304 14.13 4.54 26.51
CA TYR A 304 14.89 3.35 26.13
C TYR A 304 15.91 3.66 25.02
N ARG A 305 15.64 4.60 24.13
CA ARG A 305 16.43 4.93 22.94
C ARG A 305 16.66 6.44 22.80
N PRO A 306 17.38 7.07 23.76
CA PRO A 306 17.64 8.51 23.71
C PRO A 306 18.42 8.92 22.46
N GLY A 307 18.17 10.12 21.97
CA GLY A 307 18.70 10.70 20.74
C GLY A 307 17.65 10.80 19.65
N ASP A 308 18.00 11.41 18.51
CA ASP A 308 17.07 11.64 17.40
C ASP A 308 16.67 10.37 16.64
N ASN A 309 17.42 9.27 16.82
CA ASN A 309 17.19 7.94 16.25
C ASN A 309 17.16 7.94 14.71
N LEU A 310 18.19 8.49 14.07
CA LEU A 310 18.31 8.46 12.61
C LEU A 310 18.42 7.01 12.11
N TYR A 311 17.82 6.66 10.97
CA TYR A 311 17.00 7.48 10.07
C TYR A 311 15.52 7.07 10.16
N THR A 312 14.96 6.98 11.36
CA THR A 312 13.52 6.76 11.57
C THR A 312 12.72 8.01 11.23
N ASN A 313 11.42 7.86 10.92
CA ASN A 313 10.48 8.95 10.65
C ASN A 313 11.01 9.96 9.61
N SER A 314 11.61 9.45 8.55
CA SER A 314 12.35 10.24 7.57
C SER A 314 11.93 9.92 6.14
N THR A 315 12.14 10.88 5.23
CA THR A 315 12.35 10.60 3.82
C THR A 315 13.83 10.42 3.56
N LEU A 316 14.17 9.34 2.85
CA LEU A 316 15.53 9.05 2.36
C LEU A 316 15.55 9.15 0.85
N ALA A 317 16.52 9.90 0.29
CA ALA A 317 16.90 9.76 -1.11
C ALA A 317 18.05 8.77 -1.22
N ILE A 318 17.85 7.72 -2.00
CA ILE A 318 18.74 6.59 -2.09
C ILE A 318 19.17 6.41 -3.55
N ASP A 319 20.46 6.33 -3.81
CA ASP A 319 20.99 6.01 -5.13
C ASP A 319 20.61 4.58 -5.51
N ALA A 320 19.89 4.43 -6.61
CA ALA A 320 19.31 3.14 -6.99
C ALA A 320 20.36 2.09 -7.36
N GLU A 321 21.56 2.49 -7.84
CA GLU A 321 22.61 1.57 -8.24
C GLU A 321 23.38 1.00 -7.05
N THR A 322 23.58 1.83 -6.03
CA THR A 322 24.47 1.50 -4.91
C THR A 322 23.77 1.28 -3.58
N GLY A 323 22.50 1.66 -3.46
CA GLY A 323 21.76 1.67 -2.21
C GLY A 323 22.19 2.74 -1.20
N LYS A 324 23.12 3.64 -1.57
CA LYS A 324 23.61 4.66 -0.63
C LYS A 324 22.59 5.75 -0.40
N ILE A 325 22.41 6.15 0.87
CA ILE A 325 21.64 7.33 1.26
C ILE A 325 22.41 8.57 0.79
N VAL A 326 21.79 9.39 -0.07
CA VAL A 326 22.35 10.63 -0.63
C VAL A 326 22.00 11.82 0.25
N TRP A 327 20.73 11.88 0.68
CA TRP A 327 20.23 12.84 1.64
C TRP A 327 19.02 12.28 2.40
N TYR A 328 18.68 12.92 3.51
CA TYR A 328 17.51 12.60 4.30
C TYR A 328 16.85 13.85 4.86
N PHE A 329 15.57 13.72 5.21
CA PHE A 329 14.84 14.68 6.03
C PHE A 329 14.01 13.93 7.08
N GLN A 330 14.32 14.14 8.36
CA GLN A 330 13.59 13.55 9.47
C GLN A 330 12.48 14.48 9.92
N TYR A 331 11.23 14.00 9.97
CA TYR A 331 10.05 14.81 10.29
C TYR A 331 9.82 14.95 11.79
N THR A 332 9.96 13.86 12.53
CA THR A 332 9.73 13.80 13.98
C THR A 332 10.95 13.18 14.68
N PRO A 333 12.00 13.98 15.03
CA PRO A 333 13.16 13.47 15.77
C PRO A 333 12.74 12.87 17.11
N ASN A 334 13.34 11.76 17.54
CA ASN A 334 13.02 11.06 18.80
C ASN A 334 11.51 10.79 18.94
N ASP A 335 10.88 10.29 17.88
CA ASP A 335 9.43 10.03 17.84
C ASP A 335 8.98 9.15 19.01
N LYS A 336 7.81 9.49 19.57
CA LYS A 336 7.17 8.82 20.71
C LYS A 336 5.70 8.52 20.47
N PHE A 337 5.25 8.65 19.22
CA PHE A 337 3.85 8.70 18.86
C PHE A 337 3.48 7.67 17.79
N ASP A 338 4.46 6.91 17.31
CA ASP A 338 4.29 5.96 16.21
C ASP A 338 3.94 6.69 14.89
N TYR A 339 4.61 7.83 14.63
CA TYR A 339 4.36 8.63 13.43
C TYR A 339 5.27 8.21 12.27
N ASP A 340 5.05 7.00 11.75
CA ASP A 340 5.70 6.53 10.51
C ASP A 340 5.55 7.52 9.35
N GLU A 341 6.59 7.71 8.57
CA GLU A 341 6.57 8.60 7.41
C GLU A 341 6.73 7.83 6.08
N VAL A 342 6.21 6.58 6.06
CA VAL A 342 6.28 5.66 4.91
C VAL A 342 5.33 6.00 3.77
N GLY A 343 4.40 6.94 3.96
CA GLY A 343 3.40 7.37 2.97
C GLY A 343 4.03 7.80 1.64
N SER A 344 3.18 8.06 0.64
CA SER A 344 3.63 8.41 -0.71
C SER A 344 4.60 9.60 -0.72
N GLN A 345 5.73 9.44 -1.41
CA GLN A 345 6.71 10.48 -1.69
C GLN A 345 6.44 11.03 -3.10
N MET A 346 5.56 12.02 -3.21
CA MET A 346 5.13 12.56 -4.52
C MET A 346 6.19 13.47 -5.12
N LEU A 347 6.65 13.15 -6.34
CA LEU A 347 7.65 13.94 -7.06
C LEU A 347 6.97 14.79 -8.13
N TYR A 348 7.28 16.07 -8.15
CA TYR A 348 6.73 17.00 -9.15
C TYR A 348 7.66 18.20 -9.39
N ASP A 349 7.48 18.84 -10.53
CA ASP A 349 8.16 20.09 -10.87
C ASP A 349 7.14 21.21 -10.80
N VAL A 350 7.50 22.30 -10.14
CA VAL A 350 6.60 23.43 -9.86
C VAL A 350 7.37 24.73 -9.85
N THR A 351 6.69 25.85 -10.12
CA THR A 351 7.23 27.18 -9.95
C THR A 351 6.82 27.74 -8.58
N ILE A 352 7.79 28.00 -7.71
CA ILE A 352 7.58 28.61 -6.38
C ILE A 352 8.26 29.98 -6.37
N ASN A 353 7.49 31.04 -6.09
CA ASN A 353 7.99 32.42 -6.07
C ASN A 353 8.71 32.84 -7.37
N GLY A 354 8.25 32.33 -8.51
CA GLY A 354 8.82 32.61 -9.83
C GLY A 354 10.01 31.74 -10.24
N GLU A 355 10.49 30.85 -9.35
CA GLU A 355 11.63 29.98 -9.60
C GLU A 355 11.18 28.53 -9.85
N PRO A 356 11.67 27.86 -10.91
CA PRO A 356 11.44 26.44 -11.11
C PRO A 356 12.06 25.62 -9.97
N ARG A 357 11.27 24.70 -9.39
CA ARG A 357 11.68 23.82 -8.29
C ARG A 357 11.35 22.37 -8.60
N LYS A 358 12.28 21.50 -8.26
CA LYS A 358 12.04 20.05 -8.23
C LYS A 358 11.72 19.67 -6.80
N VAL A 359 10.46 19.29 -6.55
CA VAL A 359 10.00 19.12 -5.17
C VAL A 359 9.49 17.71 -4.91
N LEU A 360 9.49 17.37 -3.63
CA LEU A 360 8.86 16.21 -3.05
C LEU A 360 7.79 16.69 -2.09
N GLY A 361 6.56 16.22 -2.28
CA GLY A 361 5.44 16.48 -1.38
C GLY A 361 5.09 15.23 -0.58
N HIS A 362 4.84 15.42 0.72
CA HIS A 362 4.54 14.32 1.62
C HIS A 362 3.46 14.71 2.64
N PHE A 363 2.41 13.91 2.75
CA PHE A 363 1.44 14.00 3.85
C PHE A 363 1.98 13.20 5.03
N GLY A 364 2.54 13.89 6.02
CA GLY A 364 3.08 13.26 7.21
C GLY A 364 1.99 12.68 8.11
N ARG A 365 2.24 11.51 8.69
CA ARG A 365 1.36 10.86 9.68
C ARG A 365 1.16 11.75 10.90
N ASN A 366 2.12 12.62 11.16
CA ASN A 366 2.13 13.60 12.24
C ASN A 366 1.15 14.79 12.09
N GLY A 367 0.38 14.83 10.99
CA GLY A 367 -0.68 15.83 10.74
C GLY A 367 -0.25 17.04 9.92
N PHE A 368 0.97 17.05 9.41
CA PHE A 368 1.49 18.13 8.55
C PHE A 368 1.82 17.62 7.15
N TYR A 369 1.54 18.45 6.15
CA TYR A 369 2.03 18.28 4.80
C TYR A 369 3.36 19.00 4.66
N TYR A 370 4.35 18.35 4.06
CA TYR A 370 5.69 18.88 3.85
C TYR A 370 6.02 18.99 2.38
N THR A 371 6.73 20.07 2.03
CA THR A 371 7.34 20.26 0.71
C THR A 371 8.86 20.36 0.90
N LEU A 372 9.60 19.48 0.23
CA LEU A 372 11.06 19.44 0.26
C LEU A 372 11.62 19.67 -1.15
N ASP A 373 12.81 20.23 -1.26
CA ASP A 373 13.60 20.21 -2.49
C ASP A 373 14.13 18.79 -2.70
N ARG A 374 13.63 18.07 -3.74
CA ARG A 374 14.00 16.67 -3.94
C ARG A 374 15.42 16.45 -4.40
N THR A 375 16.14 17.52 -4.75
CA THR A 375 17.54 17.42 -5.20
C THR A 375 18.51 17.29 -4.05
N ASN A 376 18.16 17.80 -2.86
CA ASN A 376 19.06 17.88 -1.71
C ASN A 376 18.40 17.71 -0.33
N GLY A 377 17.07 17.48 -0.28
CA GLY A 377 16.31 17.29 0.96
C GLY A 377 16.04 18.56 1.77
N SER A 378 16.36 19.74 1.25
CA SER A 378 16.13 20.99 2.00
C SER A 378 14.63 21.26 2.14
N PHE A 379 14.25 21.73 3.33
CA PHE A 379 12.88 22.09 3.66
C PHE A 379 12.45 23.36 2.91
N ILE A 380 11.24 23.35 2.34
CA ILE A 380 10.64 24.49 1.66
C ILE A 380 9.47 25.03 2.47
N SER A 381 8.50 24.17 2.82
CA SER A 381 7.33 24.58 3.59
C SER A 381 6.64 23.39 4.27
N ALA A 382 5.82 23.70 5.30
CA ALA A 382 4.88 22.74 5.86
C ALA A 382 3.54 23.43 6.15
N ALA A 383 2.45 22.66 6.07
CA ALA A 383 1.11 23.12 6.41
C ALA A 383 0.41 22.06 7.26
N GLN A 384 -0.20 22.46 8.35
CA GLN A 384 -1.08 21.59 9.13
C GLN A 384 -2.31 21.27 8.27
N TYR A 385 -2.51 19.98 7.94
CA TYR A 385 -3.65 19.52 7.16
C TYR A 385 -4.70 18.80 8.01
N MET A 386 -4.28 18.20 9.14
CA MET A 386 -5.21 17.62 10.11
C MET A 386 -5.78 18.71 11.04
N LYS A 387 -7.08 18.62 11.31
CA LYS A 387 -7.77 19.58 12.17
C LYS A 387 -7.22 19.57 13.59
N ASN A 388 -7.03 18.37 14.15
CA ASN A 388 -6.60 18.19 15.53
C ASN A 388 -5.13 17.74 15.56
N VAL A 389 -4.24 18.63 16.01
CA VAL A 389 -2.83 18.37 16.27
C VAL A 389 -2.48 18.98 17.63
N ASN A 390 -1.97 18.17 18.56
CA ASN A 390 -1.57 18.64 19.88
C ASN A 390 -0.16 18.23 20.32
N TRP A 391 0.49 17.32 19.58
CA TRP A 391 1.82 16.80 19.94
C TRP A 391 2.92 17.86 19.82
N THR A 392 2.73 18.86 18.96
CA THR A 392 3.60 20.03 18.80
C THR A 392 2.79 21.30 18.69
N LYS A 393 3.37 22.45 19.00
CA LYS A 393 2.79 23.80 18.77
C LYS A 393 2.89 24.25 17.32
N GLY A 394 3.58 23.49 16.47
CA GLY A 394 3.74 23.75 15.05
C GLY A 394 5.10 23.33 14.50
N ILE A 395 5.29 23.61 13.24
CA ILE A 395 6.55 23.32 12.51
C ILE A 395 7.30 24.64 12.32
N ASP A 396 8.57 24.67 12.69
CA ASP A 396 9.45 25.82 12.48
C ASP A 396 9.59 26.10 10.97
N PRO A 397 9.25 27.30 10.50
CA PRO A 397 9.20 27.62 9.06
C PRO A 397 10.59 27.70 8.39
N LYS A 398 11.68 27.64 9.16
CA LYS A 398 13.05 27.67 8.63
C LYS A 398 13.64 26.27 8.52
N THR A 399 13.37 25.43 9.50
CA THR A 399 14.01 24.12 9.63
C THR A 399 13.09 22.96 9.24
N GLY A 400 11.76 23.16 9.26
CA GLY A 400 10.78 22.11 9.06
C GLY A 400 10.69 21.11 10.23
N LYS A 401 11.34 21.42 11.37
CA LYS A 401 11.28 20.61 12.59
C LYS A 401 10.16 21.11 13.49
N PRO A 402 9.67 20.27 14.43
CA PRO A 402 8.76 20.75 15.47
C PRO A 402 9.37 21.93 16.24
N VAL A 403 8.58 22.93 16.60
CA VAL A 403 9.08 24.16 17.26
C VAL A 403 9.72 23.90 18.63
N GLU A 404 9.40 22.76 19.26
CA GLU A 404 10.02 22.34 20.52
C GLU A 404 11.34 21.58 20.34
N TYR A 405 11.69 21.22 19.12
CA TYR A 405 12.91 20.45 18.85
C TYR A 405 14.17 21.20 19.28
N ASP A 406 15.00 20.52 20.06
CA ASP A 406 16.29 21.05 20.54
C ASP A 406 17.40 20.01 20.26
N PRO A 407 18.29 20.24 19.28
CA PRO A 407 19.33 19.27 18.91
C PRO A 407 20.35 19.00 20.03
N ALA A 408 20.39 19.81 21.09
CA ALA A 408 21.24 19.57 22.25
C ALA A 408 20.66 18.54 23.24
N LYS A 409 19.40 18.19 23.09
CA LYS A 409 18.71 17.26 24.00
C LYS A 409 18.68 15.86 23.41
N LYS A 410 19.04 14.87 24.24
CA LYS A 410 18.89 13.45 23.91
C LYS A 410 17.43 12.96 23.99
N LEU A 411 16.59 13.61 24.78
CA LEU A 411 15.16 13.32 24.91
C LEU A 411 14.38 14.57 24.55
N GLN A 412 13.67 14.51 23.44
CA GLN A 412 12.84 15.62 23.00
C GLN A 412 11.60 15.74 23.88
N GLN A 413 11.19 16.97 24.16
CA GLN A 413 9.98 17.28 24.93
C GLN A 413 9.05 18.10 24.05
N TYR A 414 8.10 17.42 23.46
CA TYR A 414 7.07 18.02 22.64
C TYR A 414 5.96 18.67 23.48
N ALA A 415 4.90 19.18 22.85
CA ALA A 415 3.85 19.91 23.55
C ALA A 415 3.04 19.05 24.54
N VAL A 416 3.05 17.72 24.33
CA VAL A 416 2.42 16.76 25.25
C VAL A 416 3.47 16.09 26.15
N SER A 417 3.10 15.83 27.41
CA SER A 417 3.97 15.15 28.37
C SER A 417 3.98 13.65 28.07
N SER A 418 5.02 13.17 27.39
CA SER A 418 5.13 11.83 26.83
C SER A 418 6.33 11.06 27.35
N SER A 419 6.57 11.05 28.66
CA SER A 419 7.64 10.33 29.33
C SER A 419 7.11 9.23 30.26
N ARG A 420 7.97 8.29 30.65
CA ARG A 420 7.65 7.30 31.69
C ARG A 420 7.16 8.03 32.95
N GLY A 421 6.10 7.52 33.57
CA GLY A 421 5.54 8.08 34.81
C GLY A 421 4.73 9.36 34.65
N SER A 422 4.58 9.92 33.45
CA SER A 422 3.74 11.11 33.22
C SER A 422 2.23 10.84 33.31
N GLY A 423 1.81 9.58 33.47
CA GLY A 423 0.41 9.18 33.43
C GLY A 423 -0.12 9.02 32.00
N GLU A 424 -1.44 8.99 31.85
CA GLU A 424 -2.09 8.98 30.54
C GLU A 424 -2.22 10.41 30.01
N PHE A 425 -2.04 10.57 28.70
CA PHE A 425 -2.17 11.86 28.01
C PHE A 425 -2.86 11.68 26.66
N ASP A 426 -3.57 12.71 26.20
CA ASP A 426 -4.19 12.71 24.88
C ASP A 426 -3.16 13.04 23.80
N ILE A 427 -3.18 12.30 22.69
CA ILE A 427 -2.35 12.51 21.50
C ILE A 427 -3.24 12.67 20.26
N CYS A 428 -3.05 13.75 19.53
CA CYS A 428 -3.71 14.05 18.26
C CYS A 428 -2.66 14.48 17.21
N PRO A 429 -2.65 13.91 16.00
CA PRO A 429 -3.47 12.78 15.54
C PRO A 429 -3.29 11.52 16.41
N ASP A 430 -4.23 10.55 16.26
CA ASP A 430 -4.10 9.20 16.82
C ASP A 430 -2.75 8.57 16.44
N VAL A 431 -2.31 7.53 17.15
CA VAL A 431 -1.08 6.78 16.82
C VAL A 431 -1.11 6.17 15.42
N GLN A 432 -2.27 5.99 14.80
CA GLN A 432 -2.38 5.66 13.37
C GLN A 432 -2.20 6.89 12.47
N GLY A 433 -2.10 8.08 13.06
CA GLY A 433 -1.81 9.34 12.39
C GLY A 433 -2.97 9.96 11.65
N GLY A 434 -2.67 10.92 10.81
CA GLY A 434 -3.55 11.47 9.79
C GLY A 434 -3.54 10.58 8.55
N VAL A 435 -2.74 10.91 7.53
CA VAL A 435 -2.45 10.00 6.41
C VAL A 435 -1.37 9.02 6.85
N ASN A 436 -1.67 7.73 6.83
CA ASN A 436 -0.72 6.66 7.15
C ASN A 436 -0.03 6.17 5.84
N PHE A 437 -0.03 4.86 5.55
CA PHE A 437 0.44 4.33 4.26
C PHE A 437 -0.52 4.63 3.11
N PHE A 438 -1.73 5.09 3.41
CA PHE A 438 -2.79 5.35 2.43
C PHE A 438 -2.25 6.22 1.31
N PRO A 439 -2.24 5.73 0.03
CA PRO A 439 -1.60 6.48 -1.02
C PRO A 439 -2.35 7.78 -1.31
N THR A 440 -1.57 8.80 -1.53
CA THR A 440 -2.02 10.13 -1.91
C THR A 440 -2.00 10.30 -3.43
N ALA A 441 -2.65 11.32 -3.96
CA ALA A 441 -2.66 11.59 -5.40
C ALA A 441 -2.30 13.03 -5.69
N PHE A 442 -1.79 13.29 -6.90
CA PHE A 442 -1.51 14.64 -7.40
C PHE A 442 -2.11 14.80 -8.80
N ASN A 443 -2.94 15.80 -8.98
CA ASN A 443 -3.47 16.16 -10.29
C ASN A 443 -2.60 17.27 -10.92
N PRO A 444 -1.85 16.97 -11.98
CA PRO A 444 -0.96 17.94 -12.62
C PRO A 444 -1.72 19.08 -13.34
N SER A 445 -3.01 18.91 -13.64
CA SER A 445 -3.78 19.92 -14.37
C SER A 445 -4.24 21.08 -13.48
N ASN A 446 -4.48 20.82 -12.19
CA ASN A 446 -4.90 21.84 -11.23
C ASN A 446 -3.88 22.10 -10.12
N HIS A 447 -2.75 21.38 -10.15
CA HIS A 447 -1.66 21.44 -9.15
C HIS A 447 -2.10 21.12 -7.71
N LEU A 448 -3.15 20.31 -7.53
CA LEU A 448 -3.61 19.89 -6.21
C LEU A 448 -3.13 18.48 -5.88
N ALA A 449 -2.61 18.31 -4.67
CA ALA A 449 -2.37 17.02 -4.05
C ALA A 449 -3.52 16.67 -3.09
N TYR A 450 -3.88 15.40 -3.05
CA TYR A 450 -4.99 14.89 -2.24
C TYR A 450 -4.50 13.82 -1.28
N GLY A 451 -4.84 13.95 0.00
CA GLY A 451 -4.61 12.96 1.03
C GLY A 451 -5.89 12.67 1.78
N ALA A 452 -6.13 11.39 2.06
CA ALA A 452 -7.25 10.96 2.88
C ALA A 452 -6.74 10.16 4.07
N GLY A 453 -7.29 10.37 5.25
CA GLY A 453 -6.77 9.80 6.47
C GLY A 453 -7.78 9.72 7.61
N ILE A 454 -7.25 9.56 8.82
CA ILE A 454 -7.99 9.39 10.06
C ILE A 454 -8.01 10.71 10.81
N ASP A 455 -9.21 11.18 11.20
CA ASP A 455 -9.38 12.31 12.12
C ASP A 455 -9.80 11.78 13.50
N GLY A 456 -8.84 11.71 14.41
CA GLY A 456 -9.06 11.20 15.74
C GLY A 456 -7.86 11.39 16.66
N CYS A 457 -8.08 11.10 17.94
CA CYS A 457 -7.07 11.16 19.00
C CYS A 457 -7.06 9.84 19.78
N ALA A 458 -5.93 9.52 20.40
CA ALA A 458 -5.80 8.42 21.35
C ALA A 458 -5.38 8.95 22.72
N GLN A 459 -5.65 8.18 23.77
CA GLN A 459 -4.93 8.30 25.04
C GLN A 459 -3.73 7.37 25.00
N LEU A 460 -2.58 7.85 25.42
CA LEU A 460 -1.34 7.09 25.43
C LEU A 460 -0.76 7.11 26.84
N LYS A 461 -0.32 5.93 27.30
CA LYS A 461 0.49 5.78 28.51
C LYS A 461 1.82 5.16 28.12
N VAL A 462 2.91 5.84 28.45
CA VAL A 462 4.27 5.33 28.22
C VAL A 462 4.72 4.49 29.41
N ASP A 463 5.22 3.31 29.15
CA ASP A 463 5.83 2.42 30.15
C ASP A 463 6.86 1.47 29.49
N GLU A 464 7.51 0.66 30.30
CA GLU A 464 8.49 -0.34 29.80
C GLU A 464 7.83 -1.63 29.28
N THR A 465 6.50 -1.70 29.28
CA THR A 465 5.77 -2.93 29.04
C THR A 465 5.85 -3.30 27.55
N ARG A 466 6.22 -4.53 27.27
CA ARG A 466 5.94 -5.16 25.99
C ARG A 466 4.46 -5.56 26.00
N MET A 467 3.67 -5.08 25.07
CA MET A 467 2.32 -5.60 24.88
C MET A 467 2.40 -7.11 24.58
N GLY A 468 1.43 -7.87 25.07
CA GLY A 468 1.39 -9.32 24.85
C GLY A 468 1.59 -9.69 23.38
N GLY A 469 2.39 -10.71 23.11
CA GLY A 469 2.80 -11.09 21.76
C GLY A 469 4.17 -10.50 21.37
N PRO A 470 4.47 -10.39 20.07
CA PRO A 470 5.78 -9.96 19.59
C PRO A 470 5.98 -8.45 19.57
N PHE A 471 4.90 -7.66 19.73
CA PHE A 471 4.97 -6.20 19.61
C PHE A 471 5.78 -5.55 20.74
N TRP A 472 6.67 -4.65 20.36
CA TRP A 472 7.47 -3.89 21.29
C TRP A 472 7.10 -2.41 21.27
N ASN A 473 6.03 -2.06 21.99
CA ASN A 473 5.44 -0.73 21.92
C ASN A 473 6.07 0.27 22.91
N GLY A 474 6.43 -0.17 24.13
CA GLY A 474 6.90 0.74 25.18
C GLY A 474 5.78 1.65 25.70
N GLY A 475 4.55 1.16 25.67
CA GLY A 475 3.35 1.89 26.08
C GLY A 475 2.07 1.30 25.51
N VAL A 476 0.94 1.85 25.90
CA VAL A 476 -0.39 1.37 25.49
C VAL A 476 -1.26 2.53 25.01
N PRO A 477 -1.61 2.55 23.71
CA PRO A 477 -2.61 3.48 23.21
C PRO A 477 -4.02 2.95 23.45
N THR A 478 -4.91 3.81 23.93
CA THR A 478 -6.33 3.51 24.08
C THR A 478 -7.17 4.51 23.29
N ARG A 479 -8.26 4.02 22.70
CA ARG A 479 -9.19 4.83 21.92
C ARG A 479 -10.55 4.77 22.59
N GLY A 480 -11.01 5.92 23.11
CA GLY A 480 -12.28 6.01 23.82
C GLY A 480 -13.37 6.77 23.08
N LYS A 481 -13.02 7.50 22.04
CA LYS A 481 -13.94 8.36 21.29
C LYS A 481 -14.12 7.87 19.86
N ARG A 482 -15.27 8.19 19.24
CA ARG A 482 -15.51 7.95 17.82
C ARG A 482 -14.42 8.64 17.00
N MET A 483 -13.88 7.91 16.04
CA MET A 483 -12.93 8.40 15.05
C MET A 483 -13.65 8.63 13.73
N ALA A 484 -13.28 9.72 13.07
CA ALA A 484 -13.78 10.13 11.77
C ALA A 484 -12.69 9.96 10.70
N GLY A 485 -13.00 10.31 9.47
CA GLY A 485 -12.04 10.46 8.40
C GLY A 485 -11.97 11.91 7.91
N GLN A 486 -10.97 12.18 7.11
CA GLN A 486 -10.79 13.46 6.44
C GLN A 486 -10.17 13.24 5.06
N ILE A 487 -10.61 14.01 4.08
CA ILE A 487 -9.91 14.16 2.81
C ILE A 487 -9.53 15.63 2.62
N THR A 488 -8.29 15.89 2.19
CA THR A 488 -7.73 17.24 2.10
C THR A 488 -7.05 17.45 0.77
N ALA A 489 -7.21 18.63 0.18
CA ALA A 489 -6.49 19.11 -0.99
C ALA A 489 -5.46 20.17 -0.59
N ILE A 490 -4.25 20.04 -1.15
CA ILE A 490 -3.11 20.95 -0.95
C ILE A 490 -2.72 21.53 -2.30
N ASP A 491 -2.64 22.84 -2.41
CA ASP A 491 -2.03 23.50 -3.56
C ASP A 491 -0.50 23.32 -3.51
N MET A 492 0.02 22.60 -4.48
CA MET A 492 1.43 22.23 -4.54
C MET A 492 2.36 23.40 -4.88
N THR A 493 1.82 24.52 -5.36
CA THR A 493 2.60 25.72 -5.66
C THR A 493 2.81 26.60 -4.43
N THR A 494 1.84 26.57 -3.53
CA THR A 494 1.85 27.39 -2.30
C THR A 494 2.08 26.58 -1.02
N GLY A 495 1.93 25.25 -1.09
CA GLY A 495 1.95 24.36 0.07
C GLY A 495 0.76 24.52 1.03
N LYS A 496 -0.32 25.20 0.60
CA LYS A 496 -1.48 25.52 1.46
C LYS A 496 -2.64 24.56 1.27
N VAL A 497 -3.36 24.30 2.35
CA VAL A 497 -4.66 23.62 2.31
C VAL A 497 -5.67 24.50 1.55
N THR A 498 -6.30 23.92 0.51
CA THR A 498 -7.31 24.60 -0.31
C THR A 498 -8.72 24.11 -0.01
N ALA A 499 -8.88 22.82 0.29
CA ALA A 499 -10.15 22.23 0.63
C ALA A 499 -9.97 21.08 1.64
N THR A 500 -10.99 20.87 2.46
CA THR A 500 -11.06 19.76 3.42
C THR A 500 -12.50 19.31 3.56
N THR A 501 -12.73 18.00 3.46
CA THR A 501 -14.03 17.39 3.71
C THR A 501 -13.90 16.36 4.83
N GLN A 502 -14.75 16.50 5.86
CA GLN A 502 -14.87 15.53 6.93
C GLN A 502 -15.69 14.33 6.46
N LEU A 503 -15.27 13.15 6.87
CA LEU A 503 -15.93 11.88 6.59
C LEU A 503 -16.41 11.28 7.90
N ASP A 504 -17.57 10.63 7.88
CA ASP A 504 -18.17 10.06 9.10
C ASP A 504 -17.34 8.92 9.70
N TYR A 505 -16.53 8.24 8.87
CA TYR A 505 -15.71 7.09 9.25
C TYR A 505 -14.27 7.25 8.78
N PRO A 506 -13.30 6.61 9.46
CA PRO A 506 -11.89 6.65 9.08
C PRO A 506 -11.66 6.21 7.63
N ASN A 507 -10.74 6.87 6.96
CA ASN A 507 -10.29 6.50 5.63
C ASN A 507 -8.98 5.72 5.71
N TYR A 508 -8.97 4.51 5.15
CA TYR A 508 -7.81 3.63 5.00
C TYR A 508 -7.48 3.32 3.54
N ALA A 509 -8.33 3.76 2.62
CA ALA A 509 -8.22 3.40 1.21
C ALA A 509 -7.16 4.20 0.45
N GLY A 510 -6.85 5.41 0.89
CA GLY A 510 -6.12 6.36 0.05
C GLY A 510 -6.96 6.89 -1.09
N VAL A 511 -6.32 7.49 -2.10
CA VAL A 511 -7.02 8.21 -3.16
C VAL A 511 -6.47 7.88 -4.56
N VAL A 512 -7.30 8.09 -5.58
CA VAL A 512 -6.92 8.23 -6.99
C VAL A 512 -7.57 9.47 -7.57
N ALA A 513 -6.83 10.28 -8.32
CA ALA A 513 -7.34 11.41 -9.05
C ALA A 513 -7.42 11.10 -10.56
N THR A 514 -8.41 11.68 -11.28
CA THR A 514 -8.58 11.47 -12.71
C THR A 514 -8.74 12.79 -13.47
N ALA A 515 -8.44 12.78 -14.76
CA ALA A 515 -8.63 13.94 -15.64
C ALA A 515 -10.12 14.32 -15.82
N GLY A 516 -11.05 13.46 -15.40
CA GLY A 516 -12.47 13.78 -15.34
C GLY A 516 -12.88 14.75 -14.23
N GLY A 517 -11.90 15.34 -13.51
CA GLY A 517 -12.15 16.25 -12.40
C GLY A 517 -12.66 15.56 -11.14
N LEU A 518 -12.25 14.31 -10.92
CA LEU A 518 -12.74 13.47 -9.83
C LEU A 518 -11.60 12.93 -8.97
N VAL A 519 -11.88 12.82 -7.67
CA VAL A 519 -11.05 12.10 -6.69
C VAL A 519 -11.90 10.98 -6.09
N PHE A 520 -11.42 9.74 -6.16
CA PHE A 520 -12.10 8.57 -5.58
C PHE A 520 -11.41 8.11 -4.31
N SER A 521 -12.21 7.75 -3.32
CA SER A 521 -11.74 7.20 -2.05
C SER A 521 -12.81 6.33 -1.38
N GLY A 522 -12.44 5.58 -0.34
CA GLY A 522 -13.34 4.73 0.42
C GLY A 522 -13.14 4.84 1.92
N THR A 523 -14.14 4.46 2.70
CA THR A 523 -14.14 4.48 4.16
C THR A 523 -14.40 3.11 4.78
N LEU A 524 -14.14 2.96 6.08
CA LEU A 524 -14.25 1.67 6.78
C LEU A 524 -15.68 1.13 6.90
N ASP A 525 -16.71 1.97 6.71
CA ASP A 525 -18.11 1.53 6.64
C ASP A 525 -18.50 0.94 5.28
N GLY A 526 -17.54 0.88 4.33
CA GLY A 526 -17.76 0.39 2.98
C GLY A 526 -18.31 1.44 2.00
N THR A 527 -18.31 2.72 2.36
CA THR A 527 -18.75 3.78 1.45
C THR A 527 -17.64 4.19 0.51
N PHE A 528 -17.81 3.91 -0.79
CA PHE A 528 -16.93 4.36 -1.88
C PHE A 528 -17.48 5.63 -2.48
N THR A 529 -16.68 6.71 -2.53
CA THR A 529 -17.14 8.05 -2.90
C THR A 529 -16.28 8.66 -4.00
N ALA A 530 -16.92 9.34 -4.96
CA ALA A 530 -16.30 10.26 -5.91
C ALA A 530 -16.54 11.70 -5.45
N PHE A 531 -15.46 12.44 -5.27
CA PHE A 531 -15.48 13.87 -4.93
C PHE A 531 -15.10 14.71 -6.15
N ASP A 532 -15.56 15.97 -6.22
CA ASP A 532 -14.96 16.91 -7.15
C ASP A 532 -13.52 17.22 -6.74
N ASP A 533 -12.65 17.52 -7.70
CA ASP A 533 -11.22 17.69 -7.48
C ASP A 533 -10.79 19.09 -7.02
N GLN A 534 -11.74 20.04 -6.86
CA GLN A 534 -11.44 21.41 -6.41
C GLN A 534 -11.85 21.65 -4.96
N GLU A 535 -13.11 21.37 -4.65
CA GLU A 535 -13.72 21.67 -3.35
C GLU A 535 -13.91 20.41 -2.49
N LEU A 536 -13.60 19.22 -3.04
CA LEU A 536 -13.79 17.91 -2.42
C LEU A 536 -15.24 17.64 -1.97
N LYS A 537 -16.23 18.20 -2.68
CA LYS A 537 -17.64 17.89 -2.45
C LYS A 537 -17.96 16.48 -2.95
N PRO A 538 -18.67 15.64 -2.18
CA PRO A 538 -19.11 14.34 -2.67
C PRO A 538 -20.14 14.52 -3.80
N LEU A 539 -19.87 13.90 -4.96
CA LEU A 539 -20.73 13.94 -6.14
C LEU A 539 -21.51 12.64 -6.34
N TRP A 540 -20.94 11.53 -5.86
CA TRP A 540 -21.52 10.19 -5.97
C TRP A 540 -20.94 9.29 -4.88
N SER A 541 -21.75 8.35 -4.38
CA SER A 541 -21.30 7.33 -3.44
C SER A 541 -22.04 6.02 -3.64
N PHE A 542 -21.39 4.92 -3.29
CA PHE A 542 -21.94 3.57 -3.30
C PHE A 542 -21.38 2.78 -2.10
N ASN A 543 -22.24 2.13 -1.33
CA ASN A 543 -21.79 1.27 -0.25
C ASN A 543 -21.57 -0.16 -0.76
N VAL A 544 -20.35 -0.67 -0.63
CA VAL A 544 -19.92 -2.00 -1.12
C VAL A 544 -20.15 -3.11 -0.10
N GLY A 545 -20.65 -2.79 1.10
CA GLY A 545 -21.03 -3.76 2.13
C GLY A 545 -19.89 -4.32 2.98
N ALA A 546 -18.64 -3.93 2.75
CA ALA A 546 -17.47 -4.30 3.54
C ALA A 546 -16.46 -3.16 3.57
N ALA A 547 -15.56 -3.15 4.57
CA ALA A 547 -14.57 -2.08 4.72
C ALA A 547 -13.71 -1.90 3.47
N ILE A 548 -13.37 -0.65 3.14
CA ILE A 548 -12.44 -0.33 2.05
C ILE A 548 -11.11 0.08 2.67
N THR A 549 -10.09 -0.77 2.49
CA THR A 549 -8.75 -0.59 3.05
C THR A 549 -7.65 -0.62 1.98
N ALA A 550 -8.04 -0.79 0.71
CA ALA A 550 -7.17 -0.78 -0.45
C ALA A 550 -7.45 0.41 -1.37
N PRO A 551 -6.43 0.94 -2.05
CA PRO A 551 -6.60 2.11 -2.90
C PRO A 551 -7.25 1.76 -4.25
N PRO A 552 -8.14 2.65 -4.75
CA PRO A 552 -8.73 2.49 -6.06
C PRO A 552 -7.74 2.78 -7.19
N ILE A 553 -7.99 2.23 -8.37
CA ILE A 553 -7.29 2.54 -9.62
C ILE A 553 -8.30 2.91 -10.72
N SER A 554 -7.81 3.60 -11.77
CA SER A 554 -8.55 3.84 -13.01
C SER A 554 -7.82 3.22 -14.18
N TYR A 555 -8.51 2.40 -14.99
CA TYR A 555 -7.94 1.74 -16.17
C TYR A 555 -8.94 1.76 -17.32
N SER A 556 -8.51 1.36 -18.52
CA SER A 556 -9.43 1.21 -19.64
C SER A 556 -9.18 -0.07 -20.42
N VAL A 557 -10.24 -0.59 -21.02
CA VAL A 557 -10.21 -1.70 -21.96
C VAL A 557 -11.24 -1.48 -23.05
N GLY A 558 -10.86 -1.75 -24.31
CA GLY A 558 -11.74 -1.53 -25.46
C GLY A 558 -12.23 -0.09 -25.60
N GLY A 559 -11.45 0.89 -25.15
CA GLY A 559 -11.82 2.31 -25.16
C GLY A 559 -12.81 2.73 -24.08
N LYS A 560 -13.19 1.86 -23.12
CA LYS A 560 -14.09 2.15 -22.00
C LYS A 560 -13.29 2.25 -20.70
N GLN A 561 -13.54 3.31 -19.92
CA GLN A 561 -12.91 3.56 -18.62
C GLN A 561 -13.62 2.80 -17.51
N PHE A 562 -12.83 2.31 -16.56
CA PHE A 562 -13.27 1.61 -15.36
C PHE A 562 -12.57 2.17 -14.12
N ILE A 563 -13.25 2.07 -12.97
CA ILE A 563 -12.69 2.30 -11.65
C ILE A 563 -12.73 0.96 -10.91
N ALA A 564 -11.59 0.50 -10.41
CA ALA A 564 -11.50 -0.76 -9.65
C ALA A 564 -11.01 -0.50 -8.24
N VAL A 565 -11.58 -1.20 -7.26
CA VAL A 565 -11.19 -1.14 -5.86
C VAL A 565 -11.30 -2.51 -5.21
N HIS A 566 -10.26 -2.89 -4.48
CA HIS A 566 -10.25 -4.08 -3.65
C HIS A 566 -10.97 -3.76 -2.32
N VAL A 567 -11.91 -4.58 -1.94
CA VAL A 567 -12.83 -4.37 -0.81
C VAL A 567 -12.74 -5.55 0.14
N GLY A 568 -12.70 -5.29 1.42
CA GLY A 568 -12.75 -6.32 2.44
C GLY A 568 -11.70 -6.20 3.51
N GLY A 569 -11.55 -7.29 4.25
CA GLY A 569 -10.61 -7.41 5.36
C GLY A 569 -11.25 -7.08 6.72
N GLY A 570 -11.16 -8.04 7.64
CA GLY A 570 -11.43 -7.86 9.07
C GLY A 570 -10.12 -7.56 9.78
N ASN A 571 -9.85 -6.33 10.17
CA ASN A 571 -8.58 -5.99 10.77
C ASN A 571 -8.74 -5.67 12.26
N PRO A 572 -7.96 -6.26 13.19
CA PRO A 572 -8.01 -5.94 14.60
C PRO A 572 -7.64 -4.47 14.92
N TRP A 573 -6.85 -3.82 14.09
CA TRP A 573 -6.62 -2.38 14.18
C TRP A 573 -7.89 -1.59 13.88
N ASN A 574 -8.66 -2.04 12.91
CA ASN A 574 -9.99 -1.52 12.63
C ASN A 574 -10.97 -1.82 13.76
N ILE A 575 -10.80 -2.95 14.49
CA ILE A 575 -11.62 -3.25 15.67
C ILE A 575 -11.45 -2.17 16.74
N GLY A 576 -10.25 -1.65 16.97
CA GLY A 576 -10.04 -0.50 17.87
C GLY A 576 -10.77 0.75 17.39
N LEU A 577 -10.78 1.01 16.09
CA LEU A 577 -11.54 2.09 15.46
C LEU A 577 -13.04 1.79 15.45
N LEU A 578 -13.42 0.54 15.21
CA LEU A 578 -14.81 0.07 15.18
C LEU A 578 -15.45 0.04 16.57
N LYS A 579 -14.66 -0.16 17.66
CA LYS A 579 -15.20 0.00 19.04
C LYS A 579 -15.78 1.38 19.27
N ALA A 580 -15.24 2.39 18.60
CA ALA A 580 -15.77 3.74 18.61
C ALA A 580 -16.97 3.97 17.67
N ALA A 581 -17.32 2.97 16.84
CA ALA A 581 -18.45 2.97 15.91
C ALA A 581 -19.27 1.68 16.08
N PRO A 582 -20.13 1.58 17.09
CA PRO A 582 -20.88 0.36 17.42
C PRO A 582 -21.70 -0.20 16.27
N GLU A 583 -22.18 0.65 15.36
CA GLU A 583 -22.92 0.31 14.16
C GLU A 583 -22.11 -0.52 13.14
N LEU A 584 -20.79 -0.49 13.22
CA LEU A 584 -19.87 -1.26 12.34
C LEU A 584 -19.36 -2.56 12.97
N GLN A 585 -19.76 -2.88 14.21
CA GLN A 585 -19.25 -4.06 14.91
C GLN A 585 -19.59 -5.39 14.22
N ASN A 586 -20.67 -5.41 13.43
CA ASN A 586 -21.14 -6.58 12.69
C ASN A 586 -20.81 -6.47 11.18
N LEU A 587 -19.90 -5.57 10.79
CA LEU A 587 -19.45 -5.52 9.41
C LEU A 587 -18.59 -6.76 9.13
N GLU A 588 -19.12 -7.66 8.31
CA GLU A 588 -18.44 -8.90 7.96
C GLU A 588 -17.20 -8.64 7.12
N GLY A 589 -16.17 -9.45 7.36
CA GLY A 589 -15.00 -9.50 6.50
C GLY A 589 -15.35 -10.18 5.18
N GLY A 590 -14.77 -9.71 4.09
CA GLY A 590 -14.86 -10.33 2.77
C GLY A 590 -13.61 -9.97 1.98
N SER A 591 -13.43 -10.54 0.80
CA SER A 591 -12.40 -10.11 -0.15
C SER A 591 -13.01 -10.10 -1.55
N SER A 592 -13.15 -8.92 -2.12
CA SER A 592 -13.82 -8.74 -3.42
C SER A 592 -13.17 -7.61 -4.20
N LEU A 593 -13.00 -7.81 -5.49
CA LEU A 593 -12.68 -6.74 -6.41
C LEU A 593 -13.96 -6.19 -7.01
N PHE A 594 -14.30 -4.95 -6.68
CA PHE A 594 -15.40 -4.21 -7.30
C PHE A 594 -14.88 -3.42 -8.49
N VAL A 595 -15.60 -3.47 -9.60
CA VAL A 595 -15.29 -2.70 -10.81
C VAL A 595 -16.53 -1.91 -11.22
N PHE A 596 -16.34 -0.61 -11.39
CA PHE A 596 -17.38 0.36 -11.74
C PHE A 596 -17.16 0.89 -13.16
N ALA A 597 -18.25 1.19 -13.88
CA ALA A 597 -18.24 1.77 -15.22
C ALA A 597 -19.50 2.59 -15.47
N LEU A 598 -19.48 3.36 -16.55
CA LEU A 598 -20.69 3.89 -17.19
C LEU A 598 -21.27 2.85 -18.15
N ASP A 599 -22.54 3.04 -18.59
CA ASP A 599 -23.21 2.18 -19.59
C ASP A 599 -22.50 2.13 -20.95
#